data_04ed9cdf57a93c4acbb9c6fe225cf981
#
_entry.id   04ed9cdf57a93c4acbb9c6fe225cf981
#
_cell.length_a   1.000
_cell.length_b   1.000
_cell.length_c   1.000
_cell.angle_alpha   90.00
_cell.angle_beta   90.00
_cell.angle_gamma   90.00
#
_symmetry.space_group_name_H-M   'P 1'
#
loop_
_entity.id
_entity.type
_entity.pdbx_description
1 polymer ?
#
loop_
_entity_poly.entity_id
_entity_poly.type
_entity_poly.pdbx_seq_one_letter_code
_entity_poly.pdbx_strand_id
1 'polypeptide(L)'
;MTGTFRTYQGARIMADHSIKGKTVLIAGGAKNLGGLIARDLAAAGAKAIAIHYNSPASGADADKTLADLKAAGAEAVAFQADLTSADANAKLFADTIAAIGKPDIAINTVGKVLKKPIAETSEDEFDAMFAVNTKAAYFFIKEAGLHLNDNGKLLTLVTSLLGAYTPFYSTYAGSKAAVEHFTRAASKEYGARGISVNAVGPGPMDTPFFYGQEAPDAVAYHKSAAALSALSQTGLTDIEDIAPFVRFLVSDGWWMTGQTILVNGGYTTK
;
A
#
# COMPACT_ATOMS: atom_id res chain seq x y z
N MET A 1 -33.56 -26.55 28.88
CA MET A 1 -32.65 -26.52 27.71
C MET A 1 -31.25 -26.19 28.23
N THR A 2 -30.46 -27.22 28.47
CA THR A 2 -29.07 -27.08 28.97
C THR A 2 -28.14 -26.95 27.78
N GLY A 3 -27.73 -25.73 27.50
CA GLY A 3 -26.72 -25.44 26.47
C GLY A 3 -25.34 -25.91 26.93
N THR A 4 -24.82 -26.95 26.30
CA THR A 4 -23.44 -27.41 26.48
C THR A 4 -22.46 -26.38 25.88
N PHE A 5 -21.77 -25.63 26.73
CA PHE A 5 -20.61 -24.85 26.31
C PHE A 5 -19.50 -25.83 25.86
N ARG A 6 -19.17 -25.81 24.57
CA ARG A 6 -17.96 -26.48 24.08
C ARG A 6 -16.75 -25.80 24.68
N THR A 7 -16.11 -26.44 25.65
CA THR A 7 -14.76 -26.06 26.08
C THR A 7 -13.77 -26.35 24.93
N TYR A 8 -13.21 -25.32 24.34
CA TYR A 8 -12.07 -25.43 23.42
C TYR A 8 -10.84 -25.83 24.25
N GLN A 9 -10.62 -27.13 24.48
CA GLN A 9 -9.36 -27.67 24.97
C GLN A 9 -8.50 -28.06 23.74
N GLY A 10 -7.70 -27.14 23.27
CA GLY A 10 -6.60 -27.33 22.35
C GLY A 10 -5.81 -26.04 22.37
N ALA A 11 -4.54 -26.09 22.78
CA ALA A 11 -3.65 -24.95 22.65
C ALA A 11 -3.62 -24.55 21.16
N ARG A 12 -4.35 -23.49 20.79
CA ARG A 12 -4.33 -22.94 19.46
C ARG A 12 -2.93 -22.37 19.28
N ILE A 13 -2.08 -23.03 18.49
CA ILE A 13 -0.81 -22.43 18.07
C ILE A 13 -1.18 -21.16 17.33
N MET A 14 -0.96 -20.01 17.96
CA MET A 14 -1.16 -18.70 17.33
C MET A 14 -0.17 -18.58 16.20
N ALA A 15 -0.64 -18.22 15.01
CA ALA A 15 0.26 -17.92 13.91
C ALA A 15 1.20 -16.77 14.32
N ASP A 16 2.47 -16.88 13.95
CA ASP A 16 3.42 -15.80 14.15
C ASP A 16 3.17 -14.69 13.12
N HIS A 17 2.71 -13.55 13.61
CA HIS A 17 2.42 -12.36 12.81
C HIS A 17 3.56 -11.33 12.86
N SER A 18 4.71 -11.65 13.50
CA SER A 18 5.87 -10.76 13.51
C SER A 18 6.43 -10.57 12.10
N ILE A 19 7.15 -9.47 11.88
CA ILE A 19 7.87 -9.20 10.62
C ILE A 19 9.13 -10.06 10.50
N LYS A 20 9.67 -10.49 11.64
CA LYS A 20 10.92 -11.23 11.68
C LYS A 20 10.85 -12.52 10.85
N GLY A 21 11.79 -12.66 9.93
CA GLY A 21 11.91 -13.85 9.08
C GLY A 21 10.93 -13.91 7.91
N LYS A 22 10.07 -12.90 7.73
CA LYS A 22 9.07 -12.85 6.63
C LYS A 22 9.69 -12.40 5.32
N THR A 23 9.08 -12.87 4.24
CA THR A 23 9.35 -12.43 2.86
C THR A 23 8.31 -11.41 2.43
N VAL A 24 8.75 -10.31 1.86
CA VAL A 24 7.91 -9.15 1.53
C VAL A 24 8.03 -8.77 0.06
N LEU A 25 6.90 -8.45 -0.59
CA LEU A 25 6.85 -7.82 -1.91
C LEU A 25 6.23 -6.43 -1.79
N ILE A 26 6.92 -5.39 -2.31
CA ILE A 26 6.41 -4.01 -2.31
C ILE A 26 6.38 -3.45 -3.74
N ALA A 27 5.20 -3.32 -4.31
CA ALA A 27 5.01 -2.60 -5.56
C ALA A 27 5.12 -1.09 -5.30
N GLY A 28 5.97 -0.38 -6.08
CA GLY A 28 6.31 1.02 -5.84
C GLY A 28 7.34 1.23 -4.72
N GLY A 29 8.15 0.21 -4.41
CA GLY A 29 9.06 0.17 -3.26
C GLY A 29 10.39 0.90 -3.43
N ALA A 30 10.66 1.58 -4.57
CA ALA A 30 11.98 2.17 -4.82
C ALA A 30 12.25 3.46 -4.03
N LYS A 31 11.24 4.25 -3.74
CA LYS A 31 11.40 5.59 -3.11
C LYS A 31 10.17 6.03 -2.33
N ASN A 32 10.23 7.23 -1.78
CA ASN A 32 9.16 7.87 -1.01
C ASN A 32 8.58 6.91 0.03
N LEU A 33 7.26 6.89 0.21
CA LEU A 33 6.59 6.03 1.20
C LEU A 33 6.90 4.54 0.98
N GLY A 34 6.88 4.03 -0.27
CA GLY A 34 7.18 2.62 -0.54
C GLY A 34 8.59 2.22 -0.14
N GLY A 35 9.57 3.07 -0.44
CA GLY A 35 10.97 2.86 -0.02
C GLY A 35 11.16 2.98 1.50
N LEU A 36 10.42 3.88 2.16
CA LEU A 36 10.44 3.98 3.62
C LEU A 36 9.84 2.74 4.29
N ILE A 37 8.69 2.26 3.78
CA ILE A 37 8.07 1.01 4.25
C ILE A 37 9.04 -0.18 4.09
N ALA A 38 9.75 -0.27 2.95
CA ALA A 38 10.73 -1.32 2.74
C ALA A 38 11.83 -1.30 3.81
N ARG A 39 12.40 -0.14 4.10
CA ARG A 39 13.43 0.05 5.15
C ARG A 39 12.90 -0.24 6.55
N ASP A 40 11.69 0.21 6.87
CA ASP A 40 11.05 -0.05 8.18
C ASP A 40 10.83 -1.55 8.41
N LEU A 41 10.36 -2.28 7.38
CA LEU A 41 10.18 -3.72 7.47
C LEU A 41 11.52 -4.49 7.54
N ALA A 42 12.56 -4.03 6.84
CA ALA A 42 13.90 -4.59 6.98
C ALA A 42 14.44 -4.40 8.39
N ALA A 43 14.33 -3.20 8.96
CA ALA A 43 14.71 -2.91 10.34
C ALA A 43 13.91 -3.73 11.37
N ALA A 44 12.66 -4.09 11.06
CA ALA A 44 11.83 -4.99 11.86
C ALA A 44 12.20 -6.49 11.70
N GLY A 45 13.21 -6.81 10.89
CA GLY A 45 13.76 -8.16 10.74
C GLY A 45 13.14 -8.99 9.62
N ALA A 46 12.55 -8.37 8.60
CA ALA A 46 12.17 -9.09 7.38
C ALA A 46 13.37 -9.83 6.80
N LYS A 47 13.18 -11.11 6.43
CA LYS A 47 14.25 -11.95 5.87
C LYS A 47 14.63 -11.52 4.46
N ALA A 48 13.63 -11.27 3.64
CA ALA A 48 13.81 -10.97 2.23
C ALA A 48 12.76 -9.98 1.73
N ILE A 49 13.17 -9.00 0.91
CA ILE A 49 12.30 -7.95 0.39
C ILE A 49 12.52 -7.80 -1.12
N ALA A 50 11.46 -8.01 -1.90
CA ALA A 50 11.39 -7.62 -3.29
C ALA A 50 10.73 -6.25 -3.40
N ILE A 51 11.36 -5.33 -4.11
CA ILE A 51 10.77 -4.04 -4.46
C ILE A 51 10.51 -3.98 -5.96
N HIS A 52 9.46 -3.28 -6.33
CA HIS A 52 9.15 -3.00 -7.72
C HIS A 52 9.22 -1.50 -8.01
N TYR A 53 9.59 -1.13 -9.23
CA TYR A 53 9.52 0.23 -9.77
C TYR A 53 9.11 0.23 -11.23
N ASN A 54 8.49 1.34 -11.71
CA ASN A 54 7.86 1.37 -13.03
C ASN A 54 8.84 1.66 -14.17
N SER A 55 9.74 2.61 -14.02
CA SER A 55 10.53 3.15 -15.13
C SER A 55 12.03 3.19 -14.85
N PRO A 56 12.88 3.15 -15.90
CA PRO A 56 14.33 3.28 -15.73
C PRO A 56 14.77 4.51 -14.94
N ALA A 57 14.00 5.61 -14.99
CA ALA A 57 14.27 6.83 -14.23
C ALA A 57 14.28 6.62 -12.70
N SER A 58 13.66 5.56 -12.19
CA SER A 58 13.69 5.20 -10.77
C SER A 58 14.73 4.12 -10.43
N GLY A 59 15.60 3.75 -11.37
CA GLY A 59 16.65 2.73 -11.17
C GLY A 59 17.61 3.11 -10.04
N ALA A 60 18.13 4.33 -10.06
CA ALA A 60 19.05 4.82 -9.02
C ALA A 60 18.37 4.86 -7.61
N ASP A 61 17.10 5.22 -7.54
CA ASP A 61 16.33 5.16 -6.28
C ASP A 61 16.18 3.70 -5.80
N ALA A 62 15.92 2.77 -6.73
CA ALA A 62 15.83 1.34 -6.43
C ALA A 62 17.15 0.78 -5.91
N ASP A 63 18.28 1.11 -6.57
CA ASP A 63 19.61 0.67 -6.16
C ASP A 63 19.98 1.18 -4.77
N LYS A 64 19.66 2.45 -4.47
CA LYS A 64 19.85 3.01 -3.13
C LYS A 64 19.01 2.26 -2.09
N THR A 65 17.73 2.03 -2.37
CA THR A 65 16.86 1.28 -1.46
C THR A 65 17.37 -0.14 -1.26
N LEU A 66 17.81 -0.85 -2.32
CA LEU A 66 18.41 -2.17 -2.19
C LEU A 66 19.65 -2.17 -1.29
N ALA A 67 20.52 -1.15 -1.42
CA ALA A 67 21.69 -1.02 -0.57
C ALA A 67 21.30 -0.87 0.92
N ASP A 68 20.30 -0.03 1.21
CA ASP A 68 19.77 0.19 2.56
C ASP A 68 19.19 -1.10 3.16
N LEU A 69 18.41 -1.87 2.37
CA LEU A 69 17.81 -3.13 2.81
C LEU A 69 18.88 -4.19 3.13
N LYS A 70 19.90 -4.30 2.28
CA LYS A 70 21.02 -5.22 2.50
C LYS A 70 21.84 -4.81 3.72
N ALA A 71 22.08 -3.53 3.94
CA ALA A 71 22.75 -3.02 5.14
C ALA A 71 21.96 -3.33 6.43
N ALA A 72 20.62 -3.38 6.35
CA ALA A 72 19.77 -3.81 7.45
C ALA A 72 19.70 -5.35 7.64
N GLY A 73 20.40 -6.11 6.79
CA GLY A 73 20.51 -7.56 6.89
C GLY A 73 19.43 -8.35 6.12
N ALA A 74 18.61 -7.70 5.33
CA ALA A 74 17.62 -8.38 4.50
C ALA A 74 18.22 -8.79 3.14
N GLU A 75 17.83 -9.96 2.62
CA GLU A 75 18.00 -10.27 1.21
C GLU A 75 17.11 -9.30 0.39
N ALA A 76 17.63 -8.69 -0.67
CA ALA A 76 16.91 -7.65 -1.39
C ALA A 76 17.09 -7.76 -2.90
N VAL A 77 15.98 -7.69 -3.64
CA VAL A 77 15.91 -7.71 -5.10
C VAL A 77 14.97 -6.61 -5.60
N ALA A 78 15.18 -6.14 -6.83
CA ALA A 78 14.32 -5.14 -7.46
C ALA A 78 13.90 -5.59 -8.85
N PHE A 79 12.64 -5.31 -9.21
CA PHE A 79 12.07 -5.62 -10.51
C PHE A 79 11.48 -4.36 -11.14
N GLN A 80 11.81 -4.15 -12.42
CA GLN A 80 11.17 -3.11 -13.21
C GLN A 80 10.03 -3.70 -14.03
N ALA A 81 8.82 -3.11 -13.92
CA ALA A 81 7.67 -3.53 -14.71
C ALA A 81 6.63 -2.39 -14.82
N ASP A 82 5.80 -2.42 -15.86
CA ASP A 82 4.57 -1.60 -15.92
C ASP A 82 3.37 -2.45 -15.44
N LEU A 83 2.91 -2.21 -14.24
CA LEU A 83 1.82 -2.97 -13.61
C LEU A 83 0.41 -2.64 -14.16
N THR A 84 0.28 -1.78 -15.17
CA THR A 84 -1.00 -1.58 -15.88
C THR A 84 -1.40 -2.81 -16.70
N SER A 85 -0.50 -3.78 -16.87
CA SER A 85 -0.74 -5.08 -17.49
C SER A 85 -0.98 -6.17 -16.43
N ALA A 86 -1.97 -7.05 -16.69
CA ALA A 86 -2.24 -8.22 -15.86
C ALA A 86 -1.05 -9.20 -15.88
N ASP A 87 -0.46 -9.42 -17.06
CA ASP A 87 0.69 -10.30 -17.23
C ASP A 87 1.93 -9.79 -16.50
N ALA A 88 2.13 -8.47 -16.45
CA ALA A 88 3.24 -7.88 -15.69
C ALA A 88 3.07 -8.08 -14.17
N ASN A 89 1.83 -8.02 -13.65
CA ASN A 89 1.56 -8.36 -12.25
C ASN A 89 1.86 -9.85 -11.97
N ALA A 90 1.38 -10.76 -12.83
CA ALA A 90 1.67 -12.19 -12.69
C ALA A 90 3.17 -12.48 -12.76
N LYS A 91 3.88 -11.83 -13.70
CA LYS A 91 5.34 -11.95 -13.82
C LYS A 91 6.07 -11.42 -12.59
N LEU A 92 5.66 -10.29 -12.01
CA LEU A 92 6.26 -9.73 -10.80
C LEU A 92 6.20 -10.72 -9.63
N PHE A 93 5.06 -11.38 -9.42
CA PHE A 93 4.93 -12.40 -8.38
C PHE A 93 5.77 -13.64 -8.70
N ALA A 94 5.79 -14.11 -9.95
CA ALA A 94 6.61 -15.25 -10.37
C ALA A 94 8.10 -14.99 -10.18
N ASP A 95 8.59 -13.82 -10.61
CA ASP A 95 9.99 -13.40 -10.45
C ASP A 95 10.36 -13.25 -8.95
N THR A 96 9.46 -12.69 -8.14
CA THR A 96 9.63 -12.58 -6.69
C THR A 96 9.80 -13.97 -6.06
N ILE A 97 8.91 -14.91 -6.40
CA ILE A 97 8.94 -16.28 -5.87
C ILE A 97 10.21 -17.01 -6.28
N ALA A 98 10.64 -16.82 -7.52
CA ALA A 98 11.87 -17.43 -8.01
C ALA A 98 13.13 -16.89 -7.33
N ALA A 99 13.14 -15.58 -7.00
CA ALA A 99 14.31 -14.93 -6.42
C ALA A 99 14.41 -15.11 -4.89
N ILE A 100 13.31 -14.93 -4.15
CA ILE A 100 13.32 -14.86 -2.68
C ILE A 100 12.26 -15.72 -1.99
N GLY A 101 11.53 -16.56 -2.74
CA GLY A 101 10.46 -17.41 -2.23
C GLY A 101 9.09 -16.73 -2.16
N LYS A 102 8.07 -17.51 -1.77
CA LYS A 102 6.69 -17.00 -1.65
C LYS A 102 6.60 -15.87 -0.62
N PRO A 103 5.97 -14.74 -0.95
CA PRO A 103 5.81 -13.66 0.01
C PRO A 103 4.80 -14.01 1.11
N ASP A 104 5.08 -13.55 2.31
CA ASP A 104 4.16 -13.51 3.46
C ASP A 104 3.37 -12.21 3.47
N ILE A 105 3.98 -11.14 2.94
CA ILE A 105 3.43 -9.79 2.94
C ILE A 105 3.52 -9.22 1.52
N ALA A 106 2.42 -8.68 1.01
CA ALA A 106 2.37 -7.96 -0.25
C ALA A 106 1.80 -6.56 -0.04
N ILE A 107 2.51 -5.53 -0.46
CA ILE A 107 2.12 -4.13 -0.29
C ILE A 107 2.13 -3.43 -1.65
N ASN A 108 1.02 -2.78 -2.01
CA ASN A 108 0.92 -2.00 -3.23
C ASN A 108 0.84 -0.50 -2.91
N THR A 109 1.89 0.22 -3.26
CA THR A 109 1.97 1.68 -3.15
C THR A 109 1.87 2.39 -4.51
N VAL A 110 1.63 1.64 -5.59
CA VAL A 110 1.54 2.18 -6.95
C VAL A 110 0.35 3.11 -7.07
N GLY A 111 0.59 4.24 -7.71
CA GLY A 111 -0.46 5.19 -8.00
C GLY A 111 0.03 6.41 -8.79
N LYS A 112 -0.92 7.11 -9.36
CA LYS A 112 -0.76 8.39 -10.05
C LYS A 112 -1.89 9.31 -9.65
N VAL A 113 -1.63 10.60 -9.55
CA VAL A 113 -2.64 11.62 -9.29
C VAL A 113 -2.86 12.46 -10.56
N LEU A 114 -4.10 12.88 -10.75
CA LEU A 114 -4.50 13.89 -11.72
C LEU A 114 -5.45 14.85 -11.03
N LYS A 115 -5.12 16.15 -11.05
CA LYS A 115 -5.98 17.25 -10.58
C LYS A 115 -6.46 18.03 -11.79
N LYS A 116 -7.72 17.80 -12.20
CA LYS A 116 -8.29 18.41 -13.40
C LYS A 116 -9.81 18.48 -13.31
N PRO A 117 -10.44 19.55 -13.85
CA PRO A 117 -11.91 19.63 -13.97
C PRO A 117 -12.47 18.45 -14.77
N ILE A 118 -13.66 17.96 -14.40
CA ILE A 118 -14.34 16.88 -15.13
C ILE A 118 -14.53 17.25 -16.60
N ALA A 119 -14.94 18.48 -16.86
CA ALA A 119 -15.21 18.96 -18.23
C ALA A 119 -13.97 19.03 -19.13
N GLU A 120 -12.77 19.02 -18.55
CA GLU A 120 -11.50 19.13 -19.28
C GLU A 120 -10.72 17.80 -19.33
N THR A 121 -11.19 16.78 -18.62
CA THR A 121 -10.53 15.48 -18.56
C THR A 121 -10.78 14.71 -19.86
N SER A 122 -9.73 14.33 -20.56
CA SER A 122 -9.83 13.52 -21.77
C SER A 122 -10.04 12.03 -21.44
N GLU A 123 -10.50 11.26 -22.45
CA GLU A 123 -10.63 9.81 -22.36
C GLU A 123 -9.29 9.15 -22.04
N ASP A 124 -8.21 9.53 -22.71
CA ASP A 124 -6.85 9.01 -22.47
C ASP A 124 -6.38 9.26 -21.03
N GLU A 125 -6.67 10.45 -20.47
CA GLU A 125 -6.34 10.77 -19.09
C GLU A 125 -7.15 9.93 -18.10
N PHE A 126 -8.43 9.72 -18.37
CA PHE A 126 -9.31 8.85 -17.60
C PHE A 126 -8.76 7.39 -17.62
N ASP A 127 -8.50 6.86 -18.81
CA ASP A 127 -8.01 5.50 -19.00
C ASP A 127 -6.64 5.29 -18.32
N ALA A 128 -5.72 6.23 -18.46
CA ALA A 128 -4.43 6.18 -17.81
C ALA A 128 -4.54 6.17 -16.27
N MET A 129 -5.47 6.96 -15.70
CA MET A 129 -5.72 6.98 -14.25
C MET A 129 -6.26 5.64 -13.75
N PHE A 130 -7.26 5.09 -14.45
CA PHE A 130 -7.85 3.80 -14.11
C PHE A 130 -6.90 2.63 -14.36
N ALA A 131 -6.07 2.69 -15.39
CA ALA A 131 -5.03 1.68 -15.63
C ALA A 131 -4.04 1.60 -14.48
N VAL A 132 -3.50 2.74 -14.02
CA VAL A 132 -2.48 2.77 -12.96
C VAL A 132 -3.07 2.55 -11.57
N ASN A 133 -4.20 3.19 -11.23
CA ASN A 133 -4.72 3.16 -9.85
C ASN A 133 -5.68 2.00 -9.60
N THR A 134 -6.48 1.61 -10.60
CA THR A 134 -7.54 0.61 -10.44
C THR A 134 -7.10 -0.76 -10.97
N LYS A 135 -6.74 -0.83 -12.26
CA LYS A 135 -6.42 -2.10 -12.91
C LYS A 135 -5.15 -2.71 -12.32
N ALA A 136 -4.08 -1.94 -12.14
CA ALA A 136 -2.84 -2.43 -11.54
C ALA A 136 -3.10 -2.95 -10.11
N ALA A 137 -3.88 -2.23 -9.29
CA ALA A 137 -4.23 -2.67 -7.94
C ALA A 137 -5.08 -3.97 -7.95
N TYR A 138 -6.04 -4.09 -8.86
CA TYR A 138 -6.88 -5.28 -8.97
C TYR A 138 -6.06 -6.53 -9.26
N PHE A 139 -5.18 -6.47 -10.27
CA PHE A 139 -4.35 -7.62 -10.63
C PHE A 139 -3.26 -7.89 -9.59
N PHE A 140 -2.73 -6.87 -8.92
CA PHE A 140 -1.85 -7.09 -7.77
C PHE A 140 -2.56 -7.84 -6.63
N ILE A 141 -3.81 -7.45 -6.29
CA ILE A 141 -4.63 -8.12 -5.29
C ILE A 141 -4.92 -9.57 -5.70
N LYS A 142 -5.26 -9.80 -6.98
CA LYS A 142 -5.47 -11.15 -7.52
C LYS A 142 -4.23 -12.03 -7.34
N GLU A 143 -3.08 -11.57 -7.80
CA GLU A 143 -1.84 -12.35 -7.71
C GLU A 143 -1.39 -12.56 -6.26
N ALA A 144 -1.58 -11.56 -5.38
CA ALA A 144 -1.35 -11.72 -3.95
C ALA A 144 -2.25 -12.83 -3.34
N GLY A 145 -3.53 -12.85 -3.71
CA GLY A 145 -4.45 -13.91 -3.27
C GLY A 145 -4.02 -15.31 -3.74
N LEU A 146 -3.45 -15.43 -4.91
CA LEU A 146 -2.97 -16.70 -5.45
C LEU A 146 -1.65 -17.17 -4.81
N HIS A 147 -0.76 -16.26 -4.49
CA HIS A 147 0.65 -16.56 -4.23
C HIS A 147 1.15 -16.29 -2.82
N LEU A 148 0.44 -15.47 -2.01
CA LEU A 148 0.82 -15.29 -0.60
C LEU A 148 0.80 -16.63 0.16
N ASN A 149 1.68 -16.75 1.14
CA ASN A 149 1.58 -17.80 2.15
C ASN A 149 0.27 -17.68 2.95
N ASP A 150 -0.20 -18.80 3.52
CA ASP A 150 -1.32 -18.75 4.47
C ASP A 150 -0.95 -17.91 5.69
N ASN A 151 -1.92 -17.23 6.26
CA ASN A 151 -1.77 -16.18 7.26
C ASN A 151 -1.01 -14.92 6.75
N GLY A 152 -0.93 -14.75 5.44
CA GLY A 152 -0.30 -13.61 4.78
C GLY A 152 -1.01 -12.29 5.01
N LYS A 153 -0.38 -11.20 4.56
CA LYS A 153 -0.89 -9.83 4.68
C LYS A 153 -0.86 -9.13 3.34
N LEU A 154 -1.98 -8.54 2.97
CA LEU A 154 -2.13 -7.75 1.75
C LEU A 154 -2.57 -6.32 2.12
N LEU A 155 -1.82 -5.33 1.65
CA LEU A 155 -2.13 -3.94 1.90
C LEU A 155 -2.02 -3.12 0.61
N THR A 156 -2.99 -2.22 0.37
CA THR A 156 -2.97 -1.31 -0.78
C THR A 156 -3.11 0.13 -0.32
N LEU A 157 -2.29 1.04 -0.90
CA LEU A 157 -2.43 2.47 -0.65
C LEU A 157 -3.55 3.04 -1.53
N VAL A 158 -4.50 3.70 -0.85
CA VAL A 158 -5.57 4.49 -1.45
C VAL A 158 -5.35 5.98 -1.15
N THR A 159 -6.34 6.74 -0.78
CA THR A 159 -6.23 8.18 -0.50
C THR A 159 -7.26 8.62 0.54
N SER A 160 -6.94 9.61 1.35
CA SER A 160 -7.91 10.27 2.24
C SER A 160 -9.04 10.97 1.48
N LEU A 161 -8.87 11.23 0.17
CA LEU A 161 -9.95 11.79 -0.66
C LEU A 161 -11.18 10.87 -0.76
N LEU A 162 -11.08 9.61 -0.36
CA LEU A 162 -12.25 8.73 -0.19
C LEU A 162 -13.23 9.22 0.89
N GLY A 163 -12.76 10.05 1.82
CA GLY A 163 -13.58 10.72 2.84
C GLY A 163 -13.76 12.22 2.59
N ALA A 164 -13.33 12.75 1.44
CA ALA A 164 -13.35 14.17 1.16
C ALA A 164 -14.43 14.57 0.15
N TYR A 165 -14.88 15.83 0.26
CA TYR A 165 -15.63 16.54 -0.77
C TYR A 165 -14.70 17.59 -1.40
N THR A 166 -13.98 17.19 -2.47
CA THR A 166 -12.92 18.01 -3.06
C THR A 166 -13.06 18.07 -4.58
N PRO A 167 -13.11 19.28 -5.21
CA PRO A 167 -13.16 19.42 -6.65
C PRO A 167 -11.85 19.02 -7.34
N PHE A 168 -11.88 18.77 -8.64
CA PHE A 168 -10.75 18.50 -9.53
C PHE A 168 -10.06 17.13 -9.39
N TYR A 169 -10.45 16.28 -8.44
CA TYR A 169 -9.87 14.97 -8.23
C TYR A 169 -10.79 13.81 -8.61
N SER A 170 -11.77 14.02 -9.47
CA SER A 170 -12.81 13.03 -9.78
C SER A 170 -12.25 11.70 -10.28
N THR A 171 -11.35 11.72 -11.27
CA THR A 171 -10.72 10.51 -11.81
C THR A 171 -9.77 9.85 -10.81
N TYR A 172 -8.99 10.65 -10.06
CA TYR A 172 -8.11 10.12 -9.04
C TYR A 172 -8.88 9.47 -7.90
N ALA A 173 -9.79 10.19 -7.26
CA ALA A 173 -10.56 9.65 -6.15
C ALA A 173 -11.45 8.48 -6.60
N GLY A 174 -12.10 8.59 -7.77
CA GLY A 174 -12.89 7.52 -8.36
C GLY A 174 -12.10 6.26 -8.64
N SER A 175 -10.88 6.39 -9.20
CA SER A 175 -10.01 5.24 -9.47
C SER A 175 -9.52 4.56 -8.17
N LYS A 176 -9.31 5.30 -7.08
CA LYS A 176 -8.95 4.75 -5.76
C LYS A 176 -10.15 4.21 -4.98
N ALA A 177 -11.37 4.73 -5.22
CA ALA A 177 -12.60 4.21 -4.61
C ALA A 177 -12.88 2.75 -5.01
N ALA A 178 -12.60 2.38 -6.26
CA ALA A 178 -12.71 1.00 -6.71
C ALA A 178 -11.84 0.05 -5.86
N VAL A 179 -10.63 0.47 -5.50
CA VAL A 179 -9.68 -0.34 -4.72
C VAL A 179 -10.19 -0.61 -3.30
N GLU A 180 -10.94 0.32 -2.71
CA GLU A 180 -11.62 0.09 -1.42
C GLU A 180 -12.59 -1.10 -1.51
N HIS A 181 -13.38 -1.18 -2.58
CA HIS A 181 -14.31 -2.29 -2.78
C HIS A 181 -13.59 -3.60 -3.08
N PHE A 182 -12.49 -3.57 -3.85
CA PHE A 182 -11.66 -4.75 -4.07
C PHE A 182 -11.07 -5.28 -2.76
N THR A 183 -10.61 -4.40 -1.87
CA THR A 183 -10.12 -4.74 -0.54
C THR A 183 -11.17 -5.48 0.28
N ARG A 184 -12.43 -4.99 0.29
CA ARG A 184 -13.54 -5.62 1.00
C ARG A 184 -13.86 -7.02 0.46
N ALA A 185 -13.93 -7.17 -0.87
CA ALA A 185 -14.19 -8.46 -1.52
C ALA A 185 -13.06 -9.45 -1.21
N ALA A 186 -11.81 -9.07 -1.49
CA ALA A 186 -10.64 -9.90 -1.28
C ALA A 186 -10.48 -10.37 0.18
N SER A 187 -10.85 -9.53 1.16
CA SER A 187 -10.81 -9.91 2.57
C SER A 187 -11.73 -11.09 2.91
N LYS A 188 -12.85 -11.23 2.19
CA LYS A 188 -13.77 -12.38 2.34
C LYS A 188 -13.29 -13.59 1.56
N GLU A 189 -12.80 -13.37 0.33
CA GLU A 189 -12.36 -14.45 -0.54
C GLU A 189 -11.10 -15.15 -0.01
N TYR A 190 -10.17 -14.41 0.58
CA TYR A 190 -8.90 -14.95 1.06
C TYR A 190 -8.88 -15.27 2.57
N GLY A 191 -9.96 -14.93 3.28
CA GLY A 191 -10.06 -15.10 4.74
C GLY A 191 -9.92 -16.56 5.19
N ALA A 192 -10.37 -17.55 4.40
CA ALA A 192 -10.22 -18.98 4.73
C ALA A 192 -8.74 -19.43 4.81
N ARG A 193 -7.83 -18.71 4.12
CA ARG A 193 -6.37 -18.90 4.20
C ARG A 193 -5.69 -18.05 5.29
N GLY A 194 -6.46 -17.36 6.11
CA GLY A 194 -5.94 -16.46 7.15
C GLY A 194 -5.30 -15.18 6.60
N ILE A 195 -5.49 -14.85 5.32
CA ILE A 195 -4.92 -13.65 4.71
C ILE A 195 -5.75 -12.42 5.11
N SER A 196 -5.13 -11.45 5.79
CA SER A 196 -5.77 -10.17 6.04
C SER A 196 -5.51 -9.20 4.88
N VAL A 197 -6.56 -8.48 4.47
CA VAL A 197 -6.54 -7.56 3.33
C VAL A 197 -7.07 -6.20 3.77
N ASN A 198 -6.22 -5.17 3.72
CA ASN A 198 -6.59 -3.81 4.14
C ASN A 198 -6.12 -2.76 3.13
N ALA A 199 -6.70 -1.58 3.23
CA ALA A 199 -6.26 -0.39 2.51
C ALA A 199 -5.93 0.75 3.49
N VAL A 200 -4.94 1.56 3.15
CA VAL A 200 -4.57 2.77 3.89
C VAL A 200 -4.72 3.98 2.99
N GLY A 201 -5.42 4.98 3.47
CA GLY A 201 -5.64 6.27 2.80
C GLY A 201 -4.89 7.40 3.50
N PRO A 202 -3.63 7.70 3.08
CA PRO A 202 -2.90 8.84 3.62
C PRO A 202 -3.55 10.17 3.26
N GLY A 203 -3.31 11.20 4.09
CA GLY A 203 -3.51 12.60 3.74
C GLY A 203 -2.56 13.08 2.64
N PRO A 204 -2.60 14.37 2.27
CA PRO A 204 -1.59 14.97 1.43
C PRO A 204 -0.21 14.77 2.06
N MET A 205 0.72 14.12 1.34
CA MET A 205 2.06 13.80 1.85
C MET A 205 3.12 14.72 1.26
N ASP A 206 4.14 15.06 2.05
CA ASP A 206 5.30 15.84 1.62
C ASP A 206 6.19 15.04 0.66
N THR A 207 5.75 14.91 -0.57
CA THR A 207 6.42 14.15 -1.62
C THR A 207 6.25 14.81 -2.99
N PRO A 208 7.14 14.53 -3.97
CA PRO A 208 6.97 15.00 -5.35
C PRO A 208 5.63 14.61 -5.99
N PHE A 209 4.99 13.52 -5.49
CA PHE A 209 3.68 13.08 -5.93
C PHE A 209 2.60 14.16 -5.66
N PHE A 210 2.64 14.80 -4.51
CA PHE A 210 1.72 15.86 -4.13
C PHE A 210 2.05 17.18 -4.83
N TYR A 211 3.30 17.64 -4.73
CA TYR A 211 3.69 18.95 -5.24
C TYR A 211 3.55 19.10 -6.75
N GLY A 212 3.66 18.02 -7.51
CA GLY A 212 3.51 18.05 -8.97
C GLY A 212 2.10 18.44 -9.47
N GLN A 213 1.10 18.48 -8.58
CA GLN A 213 -0.31 18.78 -8.93
C GLN A 213 -0.84 20.04 -8.24
N GLU A 214 -0.10 20.61 -7.29
CA GLU A 214 -0.61 21.69 -6.44
C GLU A 214 0.03 23.04 -6.75
N ALA A 215 -0.81 24.08 -6.87
CA ALA A 215 -0.35 25.46 -6.90
C ALA A 215 0.11 25.91 -5.49
N PRO A 216 0.99 26.91 -5.39
CA PRO A 216 1.55 27.32 -4.09
C PRO A 216 0.53 27.74 -3.01
N ASP A 217 -0.56 28.37 -3.40
CA ASP A 217 -1.67 28.76 -2.51
C ASP A 217 -2.45 27.52 -2.02
N ALA A 218 -2.67 26.56 -2.88
CA ALA A 218 -3.27 25.27 -2.50
C ALA A 218 -2.35 24.48 -1.55
N VAL A 219 -1.03 24.47 -1.79
CA VAL A 219 -0.06 23.88 -0.87
C VAL A 219 -0.14 24.51 0.52
N ALA A 220 -0.21 25.86 0.59
CA ALA A 220 -0.33 26.57 1.86
C ALA A 220 -1.63 26.18 2.62
N TYR A 221 -2.75 26.05 1.90
CA TYR A 221 -4.00 25.55 2.48
C TYR A 221 -3.84 24.13 3.03
N HIS A 222 -3.31 23.20 2.24
CA HIS A 222 -3.16 21.80 2.67
C HIS A 222 -2.25 21.65 3.89
N LYS A 223 -1.22 22.49 4.03
CA LYS A 223 -0.32 22.50 5.19
C LYS A 223 -0.95 22.94 6.50
N SER A 224 -2.16 23.49 6.45
CA SER A 224 -2.92 23.92 7.64
C SER A 224 -4.26 23.22 7.80
N ALA A 225 -4.66 22.39 6.85
CA ALA A 225 -6.03 21.86 6.79
C ALA A 225 -6.29 20.67 7.70
N ALA A 226 -5.28 19.86 8.03
CA ALA A 226 -5.44 18.76 8.96
C ALA A 226 -5.50 19.27 10.41
N ALA A 227 -6.31 18.64 11.25
CA ALA A 227 -6.44 19.00 12.66
C ALA A 227 -5.09 18.97 13.41
N LEU A 228 -4.19 18.08 13.01
CA LEU A 228 -2.87 17.91 13.61
C LEU A 228 -1.74 18.61 12.83
N SER A 229 -2.04 19.41 11.80
CA SER A 229 -1.02 20.05 10.95
C SER A 229 0.07 20.79 11.72
N ALA A 230 -0.28 21.47 12.82
CA ALA A 230 0.67 22.21 13.64
C ALA A 230 1.70 21.30 14.36
N LEU A 231 1.46 20.01 14.45
CA LEU A 231 2.33 19.02 15.07
C LEU A 231 3.15 18.21 14.05
N SER A 232 2.80 18.29 12.76
CA SER A 232 3.55 17.68 11.65
C SER A 232 4.83 18.50 11.40
N GLN A 233 5.88 17.83 10.92
CA GLN A 233 7.14 18.49 10.54
C GLN A 233 6.96 19.41 9.33
N THR A 234 6.06 19.04 8.41
CA THR A 234 5.85 19.74 7.15
C THR A 234 4.52 20.47 7.05
N GLY A 235 3.61 20.26 8.02
CA GLY A 235 2.21 20.68 8.00
C GLY A 235 1.29 19.73 7.21
N LEU A 236 1.88 18.76 6.49
CA LEU A 236 1.20 17.70 5.75
C LEU A 236 1.25 16.38 6.53
N THR A 237 0.76 15.29 5.95
CA THR A 237 1.02 13.95 6.45
C THR A 237 2.46 13.58 6.11
N ASP A 238 3.30 13.37 7.10
CA ASP A 238 4.67 12.91 6.89
C ASP A 238 4.68 11.40 6.59
N ILE A 239 5.54 10.94 5.68
CA ILE A 239 5.60 9.51 5.32
C ILE A 239 6.03 8.66 6.51
N GLU A 240 6.75 9.24 7.46
CA GLU A 240 7.19 8.68 8.73
C GLU A 240 6.01 8.35 9.67
N ASP A 241 4.86 9.01 9.51
CA ASP A 241 3.63 8.72 10.26
C ASP A 241 2.86 7.53 9.65
N ILE A 242 3.07 7.27 8.35
CA ILE A 242 2.37 6.20 7.64
C ILE A 242 3.10 4.87 7.72
N ALA A 243 4.42 4.85 7.58
CA ALA A 243 5.19 3.60 7.54
C ALA A 243 5.02 2.74 8.80
N PRO A 244 5.07 3.27 10.05
CA PRO A 244 4.82 2.48 11.26
C PRO A 244 3.40 1.91 11.33
N PHE A 245 2.41 2.65 10.82
CA PHE A 245 1.03 2.17 10.77
C PHE A 245 0.88 1.02 9.76
N VAL A 246 1.52 1.12 8.59
CA VAL A 246 1.58 0.01 7.63
C VAL A 246 2.23 -1.22 8.27
N ARG A 247 3.36 -1.06 8.98
CA ARG A 247 4.02 -2.15 9.70
C ARG A 247 3.08 -2.79 10.73
N PHE A 248 2.35 -1.99 11.50
CA PHE A 248 1.34 -2.49 12.45
C PHE A 248 0.29 -3.35 11.74
N LEU A 249 -0.29 -2.88 10.62
CA LEU A 249 -1.34 -3.62 9.90
C LEU A 249 -0.85 -4.95 9.32
N VAL A 250 0.42 -5.03 8.94
CA VAL A 250 1.01 -6.26 8.39
C VAL A 250 1.67 -7.15 9.45
N SER A 251 1.53 -6.80 10.73
CA SER A 251 2.01 -7.57 11.88
C SER A 251 0.94 -7.70 12.98
N ASP A 252 1.04 -6.94 14.06
CA ASP A 252 0.16 -7.01 15.25
C ASP A 252 -1.32 -6.70 14.92
N GLY A 253 -1.55 -5.91 13.87
CA GLY A 253 -2.88 -5.60 13.34
C GLY A 253 -3.55 -6.72 12.53
N TRP A 254 -3.04 -7.94 12.56
CA TRP A 254 -3.46 -9.07 11.71
C TRP A 254 -4.96 -9.41 11.79
N TRP A 255 -5.64 -9.08 12.90
CA TRP A 255 -7.08 -9.32 13.07
C TRP A 255 -7.95 -8.28 12.34
N MET A 256 -7.34 -7.20 11.85
CA MET A 256 -7.99 -6.21 11.00
C MET A 256 -7.99 -6.72 9.56
N THR A 257 -9.18 -6.82 8.95
CA THR A 257 -9.33 -7.20 7.54
C THR A 257 -10.55 -6.53 6.91
N GLY A 258 -10.49 -6.25 5.62
CA GLY A 258 -11.55 -5.58 4.85
C GLY A 258 -11.70 -4.09 5.17
N GLN A 259 -10.73 -3.49 5.86
CA GLN A 259 -10.81 -2.09 6.30
C GLN A 259 -10.08 -1.15 5.33
N THR A 260 -10.64 0.04 5.18
CA THR A 260 -9.96 1.21 4.61
C THR A 260 -9.78 2.22 5.72
N ILE A 261 -8.53 2.46 6.12
CA ILE A 261 -8.21 3.30 7.27
C ILE A 261 -7.56 4.58 6.76
N LEU A 262 -8.15 5.74 7.10
CA LEU A 262 -7.59 7.04 6.76
C LEU A 262 -6.58 7.46 7.84
N VAL A 263 -5.33 7.71 7.41
CA VAL A 263 -4.23 8.18 8.28
C VAL A 263 -3.80 9.53 7.74
N ASN A 264 -4.36 10.61 8.30
CA ASN A 264 -4.31 11.93 7.67
C ASN A 264 -4.33 13.10 8.67
N GLY A 265 -4.04 12.86 9.95
CA GLY A 265 -4.02 13.92 10.97
C GLY A 265 -5.36 14.66 11.15
N GLY A 266 -6.49 14.06 10.77
CA GLY A 266 -7.80 14.72 10.81
C GLY A 266 -8.05 15.64 9.60
N TYR A 267 -7.36 15.44 8.48
CA TYR A 267 -7.59 16.16 7.23
C TYR A 267 -8.99 15.86 6.66
N THR A 268 -9.41 14.61 6.68
CA THR A 268 -10.76 14.16 6.32
C THR A 268 -11.25 13.08 7.27
N THR A 269 -12.56 12.90 7.33
CA THR A 269 -13.22 11.83 8.09
C THR A 269 -14.08 10.98 7.16
N LYS A 270 -14.38 9.73 7.59
CA LYS A 270 -15.22 8.81 6.85
C LYS A 270 -16.24 8.16 7.78
#